data_e0ad037e77c0739a21519248f5ec522b
#
_entry.id   e0ad037e77c0739a21519248f5ec522b
#
_cell.length_a   1.000
_cell.length_b   1.000
_cell.length_c   1.000
_cell.angle_alpha   90.00
_cell.angle_beta   90.00
_cell.angle_gamma   90.00
#
_symmetry.space_group_name_H-M   'P 1'
#
loop_
_entity.id
_entity.type
_entity.pdbx_description
1 polymer ?
#
loop_
_entity_poly.entity_id
_entity_poly.type
_entity_poly.pdbx_seq_one_letter_code
_entity_poly.pdbx_strand_id
1 'polypeptide(L)'
;MTDGSVHPCARCASVQKTCCQRAEIVVTRGDIDRITHHTGRADFWSWRPPESPAYTEQDPEDPNWVRYTVNERGDRRTLHRMPNGNCVFLGSHGCILPGEVRPLVCRLYPYAYTEHGITGLDDEYCPRDMLIPKDQPKATMLTVLGMNPDDGRRWHAMLYDELRRERASDAHRADV
;
A
#
# COMPACT_ATOMS: atom_id res chain seq x y z
N MET A 1 -11.95 -13.91 20.74
CA MET A 1 -11.08 -13.37 21.82
C MET A 1 -9.88 -12.78 21.12
N THR A 2 -9.84 -11.47 20.95
CA THR A 2 -8.67 -10.78 20.44
C THR A 2 -7.66 -10.77 21.56
N ASP A 3 -6.65 -11.64 21.44
CA ASP A 3 -5.43 -11.54 22.22
C ASP A 3 -4.95 -10.09 22.11
N GLY A 4 -4.72 -9.42 23.26
CA GLY A 4 -4.26 -8.03 23.34
C GLY A 4 -2.83 -7.80 22.82
N SER A 5 -2.37 -8.64 21.91
CA SER A 5 -1.06 -8.48 21.28
C SER A 5 -1.05 -7.27 20.36
N VAL A 6 -0.11 -6.38 20.58
CA VAL A 6 0.12 -5.20 19.73
C VAL A 6 0.43 -5.66 18.31
N HIS A 7 -0.31 -5.10 17.32
CA HIS A 7 -0.13 -5.45 15.90
C HIS A 7 1.36 -5.34 15.48
N PRO A 8 1.90 -6.26 14.68
CA PRO A 8 3.32 -6.24 14.26
C PRO A 8 3.79 -4.91 13.71
N CYS A 9 2.96 -4.22 12.92
CA CYS A 9 3.31 -2.89 12.39
C CYS A 9 3.48 -1.83 13.49
N ALA A 10 2.71 -1.90 14.59
CA ALA A 10 2.88 -1.00 15.73
C ALA A 10 4.16 -1.33 16.51
N ARG A 11 4.52 -2.61 16.62
CA ARG A 11 5.82 -3.04 17.16
C ARG A 11 6.97 -2.55 16.28
N CYS A 12 6.84 -2.67 14.96
CA CYS A 12 7.82 -2.11 14.01
C CYS A 12 7.99 -0.60 14.22
N ALA A 13 6.89 0.14 14.36
CA ALA A 13 6.92 1.59 14.55
C ALA A 13 7.64 2.05 15.84
N SER A 14 7.78 1.18 16.84
CA SER A 14 8.50 1.50 18.08
C SER A 14 10.02 1.44 17.93
N VAL A 15 10.54 0.84 16.86
CA VAL A 15 11.99 0.60 16.71
C VAL A 15 12.57 1.20 15.45
N GLN A 16 11.77 1.45 14.44
CA GLN A 16 12.23 2.04 13.17
C GLN A 16 11.10 2.77 12.45
N LYS A 17 11.45 3.51 11.39
CA LYS A 17 10.45 4.05 10.48
C LYS A 17 9.78 2.90 9.71
N THR A 18 8.46 2.87 9.74
CA THR A 18 7.64 1.88 9.00
C THR A 18 7.53 2.23 7.52
N CYS A 19 7.00 1.30 6.71
CA CYS A 19 6.63 1.58 5.33
C CYS A 19 5.66 2.78 5.21
N CYS A 20 4.73 2.96 6.16
CA CYS A 20 3.83 4.13 6.22
C CYS A 20 4.54 5.48 6.42
N GLN A 21 5.81 5.45 6.82
CA GLN A 21 6.62 6.65 7.05
C GLN A 21 7.70 6.85 5.96
N ARG A 22 7.95 5.82 5.14
CA ARG A 22 9.00 5.82 4.12
C ARG A 22 8.46 5.89 2.70
N ALA A 23 7.42 5.11 2.39
CA ALA A 23 6.93 4.96 1.04
C ALA A 23 5.83 5.95 0.69
N GLU A 24 5.79 6.39 -0.56
CA GLU A 24 4.60 7.02 -1.11
C GLU A 24 3.51 5.96 -1.29
N ILE A 25 2.36 6.20 -0.70
CA ILE A 25 1.22 5.30 -0.78
C ILE A 25 0.31 5.74 -1.93
N VAL A 26 0.44 5.06 -3.05
CA VAL A 26 -0.49 5.24 -4.19
C VAL A 26 -1.88 4.80 -3.79
N VAL A 27 -2.89 5.52 -4.24
CA VAL A 27 -4.30 5.17 -4.04
C VAL A 27 -5.03 5.13 -5.37
N THR A 28 -5.88 4.12 -5.55
CA THR A 28 -6.83 4.03 -6.65
C THR A 28 -8.06 4.88 -6.37
N ARG A 29 -8.92 5.10 -7.37
CA ARG A 29 -10.25 5.72 -7.13
C ARG A 29 -11.09 4.85 -6.21
N GLY A 30 -11.03 3.53 -6.39
CA GLY A 30 -11.72 2.60 -5.50
C GLY A 30 -11.22 2.67 -4.06
N ASP A 31 -9.92 2.87 -3.83
CA ASP A 31 -9.39 3.12 -2.49
C ASP A 31 -9.97 4.41 -1.89
N ILE A 32 -10.00 5.49 -2.69
CA ILE A 32 -10.55 6.78 -2.25
C ILE A 32 -12.01 6.62 -1.86
N ASP A 33 -12.81 5.94 -2.67
CA ASP A 33 -14.22 5.72 -2.40
C ASP A 33 -14.43 4.89 -1.12
N ARG A 34 -13.68 3.81 -0.93
CA ARG A 34 -13.73 2.97 0.28
C ARG A 34 -13.38 3.77 1.53
N ILE A 35 -12.29 4.54 1.47
CA ILE A 35 -11.83 5.35 2.60
C ILE A 35 -12.81 6.50 2.89
N THR A 36 -13.27 7.19 1.86
CA THR A 36 -14.26 8.27 2.00
C THR A 36 -15.56 7.76 2.63
N HIS A 37 -16.05 6.62 2.16
CA HIS A 37 -17.26 6.01 2.70
C HIS A 37 -17.11 5.64 4.18
N HIS A 38 -15.94 5.12 4.57
CA HIS A 38 -15.67 4.72 5.95
C HIS A 38 -15.43 5.90 6.89
N THR A 39 -14.68 6.91 6.43
CA THR A 39 -14.21 8.02 7.28
C THR A 39 -15.06 9.28 7.20
N GLY A 40 -15.88 9.42 6.15
CA GLY A 40 -16.58 10.67 5.82
C GLY A 40 -15.66 11.80 5.33
N ARG A 41 -14.37 11.51 5.08
CA ARG A 41 -13.35 12.49 4.66
C ARG A 41 -12.94 12.27 3.22
N ALA A 42 -12.59 13.37 2.52
CA ALA A 42 -12.07 13.35 1.15
C ALA A 42 -10.71 14.06 1.01
N ASP A 43 -10.19 14.64 2.09
CA ASP A 43 -9.01 15.50 2.15
C ASP A 43 -7.71 14.76 2.49
N PHE A 44 -7.64 13.47 2.27
CA PHE A 44 -6.52 12.60 2.69
C PHE A 44 -5.57 12.23 1.55
N TRP A 45 -5.79 12.71 0.33
CA TRP A 45 -5.00 12.40 -0.86
C TRP A 45 -4.89 13.59 -1.81
N SER A 46 -3.90 13.57 -2.67
CA SER A 46 -3.79 14.51 -3.79
C SER A 46 -2.90 13.96 -4.91
N TRP A 47 -3.00 14.58 -6.08
CA TRP A 47 -1.99 14.46 -7.11
C TRP A 47 -0.81 15.34 -6.75
N ARG A 48 0.41 14.79 -6.80
CA ARG A 48 1.65 15.53 -6.54
C ARG A 48 2.85 14.89 -7.24
N PRO A 49 3.90 15.68 -7.52
CA PRO A 49 5.16 15.13 -8.00
C PRO A 49 5.70 14.05 -7.07
N PRO A 50 6.33 12.99 -7.59
CA PRO A 50 6.94 11.95 -6.77
C PRO A 50 8.08 12.52 -5.91
N GLU A 51 8.22 12.00 -4.70
CA GLU A 51 9.29 12.40 -3.77
C GLU A 51 10.67 11.88 -4.23
N SER A 52 10.71 10.86 -5.08
CA SER A 52 11.93 10.28 -5.63
C SER A 52 11.74 9.92 -7.11
N PRO A 53 12.76 10.12 -7.96
CA PRO A 53 12.74 9.66 -9.37
C PRO A 53 12.46 8.15 -9.50
N ALA A 54 12.88 7.35 -8.52
CA ALA A 54 12.65 5.90 -8.51
C ALA A 54 11.17 5.52 -8.63
N TYR A 55 10.24 6.39 -8.20
CA TYR A 55 8.81 6.15 -8.35
C TYR A 55 8.27 6.32 -9.77
N THR A 56 9.07 6.87 -10.67
CA THR A 56 8.74 7.06 -12.09
C THR A 56 9.69 6.31 -13.02
N GLU A 57 10.65 5.58 -12.47
CA GLU A 57 11.50 4.68 -13.23
C GLU A 57 10.67 3.48 -13.69
N GLN A 58 10.82 3.16 -14.97
CA GLN A 58 10.10 2.05 -15.56
C GLN A 58 10.76 0.73 -15.18
N ASP A 59 10.00 -0.13 -14.49
CA ASP A 59 10.41 -1.49 -14.22
C ASP A 59 10.21 -2.35 -15.47
N PRO A 60 11.25 -3.01 -15.98
CA PRO A 60 11.11 -3.93 -17.12
C PRO A 60 10.17 -5.11 -16.84
N GLU A 61 10.02 -5.52 -15.57
CA GLU A 61 9.13 -6.61 -15.16
C GLU A 61 7.68 -6.17 -14.98
N ASP A 62 7.45 -4.85 -14.74
CA ASP A 62 6.11 -4.26 -14.70
C ASP A 62 6.04 -2.95 -15.51
N PRO A 63 6.15 -3.01 -16.83
CA PRO A 63 6.26 -1.83 -17.69
C PRO A 63 5.03 -0.92 -17.66
N ASN A 64 3.90 -1.43 -17.20
CA ASN A 64 2.66 -0.67 -17.12
C ASN A 64 2.44 0.03 -15.78
N TRP A 65 3.23 -0.26 -14.73
CA TRP A 65 3.05 0.35 -13.41
C TRP A 65 3.09 1.87 -13.44
N VAL A 66 4.13 2.44 -14.05
CA VAL A 66 4.27 3.90 -14.20
C VAL A 66 3.10 4.47 -15.01
N ARG A 67 2.73 3.81 -16.11
CA ARG A 67 1.58 4.22 -16.94
C ARG A 67 0.27 4.27 -16.18
N TYR A 68 0.06 3.37 -15.20
CA TYR A 68 -1.15 3.33 -14.38
C TYR A 68 -1.14 4.32 -13.23
N THR A 69 0.04 4.62 -12.67
CA THR A 69 0.16 5.36 -11.40
C THR A 69 0.61 6.80 -11.56
N VAL A 70 1.07 7.19 -12.74
CA VAL A 70 1.55 8.55 -13.06
C VAL A 70 0.64 9.18 -14.12
N ASN A 71 0.18 10.41 -13.88
CA ASN A 71 -0.63 11.14 -14.84
C ASN A 71 0.25 11.85 -15.92
N GLU A 72 -0.39 12.54 -16.85
CA GLU A 72 0.29 13.26 -17.95
C GLU A 72 1.21 14.39 -17.50
N ARG A 73 1.03 14.90 -16.27
CA ARG A 73 1.87 15.93 -15.66
C ARG A 73 3.08 15.34 -14.91
N GLY A 74 3.19 14.03 -14.83
CA GLY A 74 4.20 13.35 -14.04
C GLY A 74 3.86 13.20 -12.57
N ASP A 75 2.62 13.53 -12.15
CA ASP A 75 2.18 13.43 -10.77
C ASP A 75 1.64 12.04 -10.44
N ARG A 76 1.77 11.66 -9.17
CA ARG A 76 1.18 10.45 -8.59
C ARG A 76 0.06 10.81 -7.64
N ARG A 77 -0.99 9.99 -7.61
CA ARG A 77 -2.09 10.12 -6.66
C ARG A 77 -1.75 9.35 -5.39
N THR A 78 -1.42 10.08 -4.33
CA THR A 78 -0.88 9.49 -3.10
C THR A 78 -1.60 10.00 -1.86
N LEU A 79 -1.54 9.19 -0.78
CA LEU A 79 -1.99 9.63 0.54
C LEU A 79 -1.17 10.82 1.03
N HIS A 80 -1.83 11.70 1.78
CA HIS A 80 -1.15 12.79 2.47
C HIS A 80 -0.28 12.26 3.61
N ARG A 81 0.75 13.04 3.92
CA ARG A 81 1.58 12.87 5.11
C ARG A 81 1.37 14.02 6.07
N MET A 82 1.48 13.70 7.33
CA MET A 82 1.56 14.69 8.41
C MET A 82 2.92 15.41 8.37
N PRO A 83 3.07 16.59 9.01
CA PRO A 83 4.33 17.32 9.05
C PRO A 83 5.52 16.51 9.62
N ASN A 84 5.25 15.50 10.45
CA ASN A 84 6.26 14.58 10.98
C ASN A 84 6.64 13.44 10.03
N GLY A 85 6.11 13.43 8.79
CA GLY A 85 6.36 12.43 7.78
C GLY A 85 5.46 11.17 7.87
N ASN A 86 4.61 11.06 8.88
CA ASN A 86 3.71 9.92 9.02
C ASN A 86 2.59 9.97 7.97
N CYS A 87 2.18 8.80 7.49
CA CYS A 87 0.91 8.68 6.75
C CYS A 87 -0.24 9.25 7.60
N VAL A 88 -1.16 9.97 6.97
CA VAL A 88 -2.33 10.59 7.63
C VAL A 88 -3.21 9.61 8.42
N PHE A 89 -3.13 8.32 8.09
CA PHE A 89 -3.85 7.24 8.77
C PHE A 89 -2.98 6.43 9.75
N LEU A 90 -1.76 6.85 10.03
CA LEU A 90 -0.89 6.19 11.00
C LEU A 90 -1.19 6.72 12.41
N GLY A 91 -1.84 5.89 13.23
CA GLY A 91 -2.08 6.15 14.65
C GLY A 91 -1.01 5.50 15.55
N SER A 92 -1.17 5.65 16.85
CA SER A 92 -0.24 5.13 17.88
C SER A 92 -0.14 3.60 17.90
N HIS A 93 -1.15 2.89 17.41
CA HIS A 93 -1.22 1.44 17.37
C HIS A 93 -1.16 0.86 15.95
N GLY A 94 -0.64 1.63 15.00
CA GLY A 94 -0.59 1.28 13.59
C GLY A 94 -1.65 2.02 12.76
N CYS A 95 -1.95 1.49 11.58
CA CYS A 95 -2.96 2.09 10.70
C CYS A 95 -4.35 2.07 11.35
N ILE A 96 -5.00 3.23 11.42
CA ILE A 96 -6.35 3.37 11.98
C ILE A 96 -7.46 2.84 11.05
N LEU A 97 -7.15 2.63 9.76
CA LEU A 97 -8.12 2.06 8.83
C LEU A 97 -8.26 0.55 9.05
N PRO A 98 -9.50 0.02 9.03
CA PRO A 98 -9.73 -1.42 9.00
C PRO A 98 -9.05 -2.07 7.79
N GLY A 99 -8.68 -3.35 7.89
CA GLY A 99 -7.96 -4.06 6.83
C GLY A 99 -8.58 -3.91 5.45
N GLU A 100 -9.90 -4.09 5.34
CA GLU A 100 -10.64 -4.01 4.07
C GLU A 100 -10.87 -2.57 3.55
N VAL A 101 -10.47 -1.55 4.31
CA VAL A 101 -10.56 -0.13 3.92
C VAL A 101 -9.20 0.44 3.53
N ARG A 102 -8.11 -0.17 4.00
CA ARG A 102 -6.74 0.27 3.65
C ARG A 102 -6.54 0.30 2.13
N PRO A 103 -5.70 1.20 1.62
CA PRO A 103 -5.29 1.14 0.21
C PRO A 103 -4.81 -0.25 -0.20
N LEU A 104 -5.11 -0.66 -1.42
CA LEU A 104 -4.76 -2.00 -1.91
C LEU A 104 -3.26 -2.27 -1.85
N VAL A 105 -2.41 -1.27 -2.14
CA VAL A 105 -0.95 -1.39 -1.98
C VAL A 105 -0.54 -1.65 -0.52
N CYS A 106 -1.26 -1.08 0.45
CA CYS A 106 -1.00 -1.33 1.87
C CYS A 106 -1.44 -2.73 2.30
N ARG A 107 -2.53 -3.26 1.71
CA ARG A 107 -2.99 -4.63 1.98
C ARG A 107 -2.06 -5.67 1.38
N LEU A 108 -1.48 -5.35 0.23
CA LEU A 108 -0.55 -6.23 -0.47
C LEU A 108 0.82 -6.30 0.17
N TYR A 109 1.28 -5.25 0.86
CA TYR A 109 2.57 -5.30 1.52
C TYR A 109 2.59 -6.41 2.61
N PRO A 110 3.58 -7.30 2.67
CA PRO A 110 4.88 -7.28 2.00
C PRO A 110 4.99 -8.17 0.74
N TYR A 111 3.92 -8.38 -0.01
CA TYR A 111 4.07 -9.08 -1.29
C TYR A 111 4.82 -8.23 -2.31
N ALA A 112 5.76 -8.84 -3.02
CA ALA A 112 6.27 -8.35 -4.29
C ALA A 112 5.33 -8.81 -5.41
N TYR A 113 5.01 -7.95 -6.35
CA TYR A 113 4.05 -8.25 -7.41
C TYR A 113 4.29 -7.38 -8.65
N THR A 114 3.83 -7.89 -9.79
CA THR A 114 3.71 -7.17 -11.06
C THR A 114 2.26 -7.27 -11.55
N GLU A 115 1.93 -6.70 -12.69
CA GLU A 115 0.58 -6.84 -13.27
C GLU A 115 0.21 -8.31 -13.58
N HIS A 116 1.19 -9.20 -13.69
CA HIS A 116 0.99 -10.62 -13.98
C HIS A 116 0.73 -11.49 -12.76
N GLY A 117 0.97 -10.96 -11.56
CA GLY A 117 0.74 -11.69 -10.31
C GLY A 117 1.71 -11.37 -9.19
N ILE A 118 1.55 -12.08 -8.09
CA ILE A 118 2.47 -12.04 -6.95
C ILE A 118 3.74 -12.82 -7.31
N THR A 119 4.90 -12.17 -7.18
CA THR A 119 6.20 -12.73 -7.56
C THR A 119 7.02 -13.20 -6.35
N GLY A 120 6.69 -12.74 -5.14
CA GLY A 120 7.42 -13.09 -3.93
C GLY A 120 7.06 -12.21 -2.74
N LEU A 121 8.05 -11.98 -1.88
CA LEU A 121 7.96 -11.08 -0.73
C LEU A 121 9.02 -9.99 -0.83
N ASP A 122 8.62 -8.78 -0.51
CA ASP A 122 9.48 -7.61 -0.30
C ASP A 122 9.36 -7.19 1.17
N ASP A 123 9.99 -7.97 2.05
CA ASP A 123 9.94 -7.76 3.49
C ASP A 123 11.27 -7.26 4.09
N GLU A 124 12.16 -6.75 3.25
CA GLU A 124 13.49 -6.26 3.66
C GLU A 124 13.43 -5.14 4.71
N TYR A 125 12.36 -4.31 4.64
CA TYR A 125 12.13 -3.25 5.62
C TYR A 125 11.55 -3.74 6.95
N CYS A 126 11.12 -5.00 7.03
CA CYS A 126 10.55 -5.54 8.25
C CYS A 126 11.67 -5.97 9.21
N PRO A 127 11.65 -5.54 10.49
CA PRO A 127 12.64 -5.98 11.48
C PRO A 127 12.33 -7.42 11.92
N ARG A 128 12.65 -8.39 11.07
CA ARG A 128 12.29 -9.81 11.22
C ARG A 128 12.68 -10.37 12.58
N ASP A 129 13.88 -10.05 13.05
CA ASP A 129 14.42 -10.53 14.34
C ASP A 129 13.56 -10.13 15.54
N MET A 130 12.81 -9.04 15.40
CA MET A 130 11.92 -8.55 16.44
C MET A 130 10.47 -9.00 16.26
N LEU A 131 10.06 -9.22 15.03
CA LEU A 131 8.66 -9.52 14.71
C LEU A 131 8.38 -11.02 14.70
N ILE A 132 9.34 -11.83 14.29
CA ILE A 132 9.22 -13.28 14.27
C ILE A 132 9.38 -13.82 15.69
N PRO A 133 8.41 -14.59 16.21
CA PRO A 133 8.52 -15.21 17.53
C PRO A 133 9.71 -16.15 17.60
N LYS A 134 10.47 -16.12 18.71
CA LYS A 134 11.68 -16.96 18.91
C LYS A 134 11.37 -18.46 18.90
N ASP A 135 10.19 -18.84 19.29
CA ASP A 135 9.68 -20.22 19.26
C ASP A 135 9.19 -20.66 17.88
N GLN A 136 9.10 -19.72 16.93
CA GLN A 136 8.68 -19.98 15.55
C GLN A 136 9.71 -19.42 14.53
N PRO A 137 10.97 -19.82 14.57
CA PRO A 137 12.03 -19.21 13.75
C PRO A 137 11.85 -19.39 12.24
N LYS A 138 10.96 -20.32 11.84
CA LYS A 138 10.60 -20.56 10.42
C LYS A 138 9.36 -19.77 9.96
N ALA A 139 8.74 -18.99 10.83
CA ALA A 139 7.60 -18.17 10.46
C ALA A 139 8.01 -17.12 9.40
N THR A 140 7.14 -16.90 8.43
CA THR A 140 7.32 -15.85 7.43
C THR A 140 6.64 -14.56 7.90
N MET A 141 6.97 -13.44 7.28
CA MET A 141 6.24 -12.19 7.56
C MET A 141 4.74 -12.28 7.26
N LEU A 142 4.35 -13.10 6.29
CA LEU A 142 2.92 -13.36 6.03
C LEU A 142 2.23 -14.02 7.23
N THR A 143 2.89 -15.02 7.83
CA THR A 143 2.38 -15.68 9.04
C THR A 143 2.28 -14.69 10.21
N VAL A 144 3.32 -13.89 10.42
CA VAL A 144 3.38 -12.89 11.50
C VAL A 144 2.30 -11.82 11.33
N LEU A 145 2.01 -11.41 10.10
CA LEU A 145 0.98 -10.43 9.79
C LEU A 145 -0.42 -11.03 9.66
N GLY A 146 -0.55 -12.37 9.80
CA GLY A 146 -1.83 -13.07 9.65
C GLY A 146 -2.41 -12.98 8.23
N MET A 147 -1.54 -12.88 7.23
CA MET A 147 -1.97 -12.71 5.83
C MET A 147 -2.29 -14.05 5.18
N ASN A 148 -3.42 -14.09 4.51
CA ASN A 148 -3.86 -15.23 3.72
C ASN A 148 -3.44 -15.03 2.24
N PRO A 149 -2.79 -16.02 1.60
CA PRO A 149 -2.43 -15.95 0.18
C PRO A 149 -3.63 -15.73 -0.78
N ASP A 150 -4.80 -16.25 -0.44
CA ASP A 150 -6.02 -16.03 -1.24
C ASP A 150 -6.46 -14.57 -1.20
N ASP A 151 -6.38 -13.92 -0.04
CA ASP A 151 -6.63 -12.49 0.09
C ASP A 151 -5.60 -11.68 -0.71
N GLY A 152 -4.32 -12.06 -0.67
CA GLY A 152 -3.27 -11.43 -1.48
C GLY A 152 -3.61 -11.48 -2.98
N ARG A 153 -4.00 -12.64 -3.49
CA ARG A 153 -4.44 -12.79 -4.90
C ARG A 153 -5.66 -11.94 -5.23
N ARG A 154 -6.64 -11.90 -4.34
CA ARG A 154 -7.84 -11.09 -4.50
C ARG A 154 -7.53 -9.59 -4.55
N TRP A 155 -6.72 -9.09 -3.63
CA TRP A 155 -6.32 -7.67 -3.58
C TRP A 155 -5.45 -7.28 -4.77
N HIS A 156 -4.56 -8.16 -5.22
CA HIS A 156 -3.78 -7.97 -6.43
C HIS A 156 -4.68 -7.81 -7.66
N ALA A 157 -5.64 -8.72 -7.85
CA ALA A 157 -6.59 -8.63 -8.95
C ALA A 157 -7.41 -7.33 -8.89
N MET A 158 -7.89 -6.95 -7.70
CA MET A 158 -8.61 -5.69 -7.49
C MET A 158 -7.76 -4.47 -7.86
N LEU A 159 -6.48 -4.43 -7.43
CA LEU A 159 -5.58 -3.31 -7.70
C LEU A 159 -5.43 -3.04 -9.19
N TYR A 160 -5.04 -4.06 -9.95
CA TYR A 160 -4.82 -3.90 -11.38
C TYR A 160 -6.11 -3.72 -12.18
N ASP A 161 -7.23 -4.29 -11.72
CA ASP A 161 -8.53 -4.06 -12.33
C ASP A 161 -8.98 -2.59 -12.15
N GLU A 162 -8.85 -2.04 -10.95
CA GLU A 162 -9.13 -0.62 -10.68
C GLU A 162 -8.22 0.30 -11.51
N LEU A 163 -6.91 0.05 -11.53
CA LEU A 163 -5.95 0.84 -12.31
C LEU A 163 -6.25 0.83 -13.82
N ARG A 164 -6.58 -0.35 -14.38
CA ARG A 164 -6.95 -0.48 -15.80
C ARG A 164 -8.22 0.27 -16.14
N ARG A 165 -9.25 0.17 -15.30
CA ARG A 165 -10.53 0.90 -15.49
C ARG A 165 -10.34 2.41 -15.44
N GLU A 166 -9.52 2.89 -14.52
CA GLU A 166 -9.19 4.31 -14.40
C GLU A 166 -8.49 4.82 -15.66
N ARG A 167 -7.48 4.09 -16.14
CA ARG A 167 -6.76 4.46 -17.35
C ARG A 167 -7.66 4.50 -18.58
N ALA A 168 -8.56 3.53 -18.73
CA ALA A 168 -9.53 3.50 -19.81
C ALA A 168 -10.48 4.70 -19.76
N SER A 169 -10.93 5.09 -18.56
CA SER A 169 -11.81 6.25 -18.36
C SER A 169 -11.13 7.58 -18.66
N ASP A 170 -9.85 7.71 -18.31
CA ASP A 170 -9.07 8.93 -18.57
C ASP A 170 -8.76 9.08 -20.07
N ALA A 171 -8.44 7.99 -20.77
CA ALA A 171 -8.26 8.00 -22.22
C ALA A 171 -9.52 8.47 -22.96
N HIS A 172 -10.70 7.97 -22.54
CA HIS A 172 -11.98 8.37 -23.17
C HIS A 172 -12.34 9.85 -22.94
N ARG A 173 -11.85 10.46 -21.85
CA ARG A 173 -12.05 11.90 -21.58
C ARG A 173 -11.12 12.81 -22.37
N ALA A 174 -9.96 12.30 -22.79
CA ALA A 174 -8.99 13.06 -23.60
C ALA A 174 -9.42 13.14 -25.08
N ASP A 175 -10.32 12.24 -25.52
CA ASP A 175 -10.80 12.16 -26.92
C ASP A 175 -12.11 12.95 -27.14
N VAL A 176 -12.62 13.68 -26.15
CA VAL A 176 -13.83 14.52 -26.21
C VAL A 176 -13.49 15.99 -25.99
#